data_04d765a4865a6b97368f06a820692267
#
_entry.id   04d765a4865a6b97368f06a820692267
#
_cell.length_a   1.000
_cell.length_b   1.000
_cell.length_c   1.000
_cell.angle_alpha   90.00
_cell.angle_beta   90.00
_cell.angle_gamma   90.00
#
_symmetry.space_group_name_H-M   'P 1'
#
loop_
_entity.id
_entity.type
_entity.pdbx_description
1 polymer ?
#
loop_
_entity_poly.entity_id
_entity_poly.type
_entity_poly.pdbx_seq_one_letter_code
_entity_poly.pdbx_strand_id
1 'polypeptide(L)'
;MKPLNSTVRTVFYTALTAVSLTASLPAQTASASDLEALREQIRLLDQKLKVLERNSELKEEAAIAAAKKQPKLTVGDNRIEVVSADGANSLRLRALVQADARFYLDKANAAQDGFLLRRARLIFEGKFNDNLQYTVQPEFAGSTVSILDANVNALITPGFQIRVGRFKTPIGLEQLQSDPVAFFNERSIATNLTPNRDVGLQVWGELLDKRLNYAVGVFNGVLENGNSPAASTNTEGDFTTVGRVFATPFVNEKDSALKGLGFGLAAGTGNYTGAAPGIAYRTDGQQTFFAYETASGTQTPANTTQSVGRSLTVSPQAYYYTGPLGILAEYVSATSELARGTNSRQITNTAYNLSVGYVLTGEDSSYAGVTPKETFKPSADTWGAFEVVGRVAQLDVDNNVFTGGTALANSATNATKVTALGAGLNWYLSKAVRANFDVTQNQFDFQGARPSTGVLSDDELVFSTRFQVSF
;
A
#
# COMPACT_ATOMS: atom_id res chain seq x y z
N MET A 1 -7.76 17.14 -25.65
CA MET A 1 -8.47 18.01 -26.59
C MET A 1 -9.06 17.13 -27.69
N LYS A 2 -10.32 16.77 -27.61
CA LYS A 2 -11.04 16.10 -28.71
C LYS A 2 -11.69 17.21 -29.57
N PRO A 3 -11.66 17.11 -30.91
CA PRO A 3 -12.32 18.09 -31.75
C PRO A 3 -13.83 17.99 -31.62
N LEU A 4 -14.47 19.14 -31.54
CA LEU A 4 -15.92 19.26 -31.54
C LEU A 4 -16.53 18.65 -32.84
N ASN A 5 -17.60 17.93 -32.63
CA ASN A 5 -18.42 17.26 -33.66
C ASN A 5 -18.71 18.16 -34.84
N SER A 6 -18.50 17.58 -36.01
CA SER A 6 -18.75 18.14 -37.38
C SER A 6 -20.23 18.39 -37.74
N THR A 7 -21.15 18.23 -36.79
CA THR A 7 -22.60 18.29 -37.06
C THR A 7 -23.20 19.71 -37.00
N VAL A 8 -22.46 20.70 -36.55
CA VAL A 8 -22.95 22.10 -36.46
C VAL A 8 -22.51 22.93 -37.68
N ARG A 9 -21.60 22.44 -38.51
CA ARG A 9 -21.15 23.18 -39.73
C ARG A 9 -21.97 22.94 -40.97
N THR A 10 -22.89 21.95 -40.97
CA THR A 10 -23.63 21.56 -42.17
C THR A 10 -24.99 22.28 -42.33
N VAL A 11 -25.44 23.03 -41.32
CA VAL A 11 -26.76 23.75 -41.39
C VAL A 11 -26.62 25.17 -41.96
N PHE A 12 -25.42 25.72 -42.12
CA PHE A 12 -25.23 27.09 -42.63
C PHE A 12 -24.87 27.18 -44.12
N TYR A 13 -24.68 26.06 -44.85
CA TYR A 13 -24.32 26.09 -46.27
C TYR A 13 -25.39 25.61 -47.25
N THR A 14 -26.62 25.26 -46.80
CA THR A 14 -27.69 24.77 -47.66
C THR A 14 -28.79 25.80 -48.00
N ALA A 15 -28.58 27.08 -47.69
CA ALA A 15 -29.58 28.14 -47.98
C ALA A 15 -29.18 29.10 -49.10
N LEU A 16 -28.18 28.76 -49.94
CA LEU A 16 -27.72 29.69 -50.98
C LEU A 16 -27.61 29.07 -52.39
N THR A 17 -28.42 28.07 -52.75
CA THR A 17 -28.52 27.63 -54.13
C THR A 17 -29.96 27.18 -54.43
N ALA A 18 -30.78 28.10 -54.82
CA ALA A 18 -31.88 27.96 -55.77
C ALA A 18 -32.71 29.25 -55.75
N VAL A 19 -32.53 30.08 -56.70
CA VAL A 19 -33.62 30.67 -57.53
C VAL A 19 -32.97 31.60 -58.54
N SER A 20 -32.60 31.05 -59.67
CA SER A 20 -32.53 31.80 -60.91
C SER A 20 -33.83 31.54 -61.67
N LEU A 21 -34.90 32.23 -61.33
CA LEU A 21 -36.06 32.42 -62.20
C LEU A 21 -36.02 33.86 -62.69
N THR A 22 -35.68 34.05 -63.95
CA THR A 22 -35.84 35.29 -64.69
C THR A 22 -37.31 35.58 -64.84
N ALA A 23 -37.88 36.34 -63.94
CA ALA A 23 -39.12 37.06 -64.13
C ALA A 23 -38.76 38.56 -64.14
N SER A 24 -38.92 39.17 -65.33
CA SER A 24 -38.85 40.62 -65.50
C SER A 24 -40.00 41.26 -64.74
N LEU A 25 -39.76 41.65 -63.50
CA LEU A 25 -40.63 42.53 -62.73
C LEU A 25 -40.20 43.98 -62.99
N PRO A 26 -41.16 44.91 -63.16
CA PRO A 26 -40.83 46.32 -63.34
C PRO A 26 -40.06 46.79 -62.06
N ALA A 27 -38.97 47.51 -62.28
CA ALA A 27 -38.24 48.15 -61.23
C ALA A 27 -39.14 49.15 -60.51
N GLN A 28 -39.78 48.69 -59.42
CA GLN A 28 -40.39 49.61 -58.47
C GLN A 28 -39.21 50.27 -57.76
N THR A 29 -38.99 51.55 -58.07
CA THR A 29 -38.10 52.40 -57.33
C THR A 29 -38.61 52.42 -55.91
N ALA A 30 -37.87 51.70 -55.00
CA ALA A 30 -38.14 51.79 -53.56
C ALA A 30 -38.19 53.26 -53.19
N SER A 31 -39.25 53.69 -52.52
CA SER A 31 -39.36 55.06 -52.10
C SER A 31 -38.26 55.36 -51.06
N ALA A 32 -37.81 56.59 -51.01
CA ALA A 32 -36.79 57.02 -50.01
C ALA A 32 -37.20 56.62 -48.57
N SER A 33 -38.52 56.60 -48.29
CA SER A 33 -39.10 56.17 -47.04
C SER A 33 -38.93 54.67 -46.73
N ASP A 34 -39.00 53.83 -47.79
CA ASP A 34 -38.83 52.36 -47.61
C ASP A 34 -37.37 52.02 -47.34
N LEU A 35 -36.43 52.74 -47.92
CA LEU A 35 -34.99 52.62 -47.64
C LEU A 35 -34.61 53.11 -46.22
N GLU A 36 -35.26 54.16 -45.74
CA GLU A 36 -35.05 54.60 -44.34
C GLU A 36 -35.66 53.64 -43.33
N ALA A 37 -36.86 53.10 -43.60
CA ALA A 37 -37.45 52.06 -42.75
C ALA A 37 -36.60 50.80 -42.70
N LEU A 38 -35.98 50.36 -43.81
CA LEU A 38 -35.11 49.21 -43.86
C LEU A 38 -33.80 49.45 -43.11
N ARG A 39 -33.23 50.67 -43.21
CA ARG A 39 -32.02 51.05 -42.43
C ARG A 39 -32.31 51.04 -40.93
N GLU A 40 -33.45 51.53 -40.48
CA GLU A 40 -33.85 51.52 -39.08
C GLU A 40 -34.09 50.07 -38.58
N GLN A 41 -34.67 49.17 -39.40
CA GLN A 41 -34.79 47.75 -39.08
C GLN A 41 -33.43 47.07 -38.93
N ILE A 42 -32.50 47.35 -39.83
CA ILE A 42 -31.14 46.84 -39.76
C ILE A 42 -30.45 47.32 -38.50
N ARG A 43 -30.62 48.59 -38.12
CA ARG A 43 -30.04 49.17 -36.88
C ARG A 43 -30.62 48.52 -35.63
N LEU A 44 -31.93 48.28 -35.61
CA LEU A 44 -32.62 47.57 -34.54
C LEU A 44 -32.18 46.09 -34.40
N LEU A 45 -31.99 45.42 -35.56
CA LEU A 45 -31.46 44.06 -35.59
C LEU A 45 -30.03 44.02 -35.09
N ASP A 46 -29.14 44.94 -35.50
CA ASP A 46 -27.76 45.05 -35.02
C ASP A 46 -27.72 45.28 -33.52
N GLN A 47 -28.58 46.14 -32.97
CA GLN A 47 -28.69 46.35 -31.53
C GLN A 47 -29.18 45.06 -30.83
N LYS A 48 -30.19 44.37 -31.37
CA LYS A 48 -30.65 43.11 -30.78
C LYS A 48 -29.59 42.04 -30.83
N LEU A 49 -28.82 41.97 -31.90
CA LEU A 49 -27.72 41.02 -32.06
C LEU A 49 -26.63 41.27 -31.01
N LYS A 50 -26.19 42.53 -30.82
CA LYS A 50 -25.24 42.93 -29.81
C LYS A 50 -25.72 42.63 -28.38
N VAL A 51 -27.02 42.81 -28.11
CA VAL A 51 -27.61 42.47 -26.80
C VAL A 51 -27.62 40.94 -26.60
N LEU A 52 -27.92 40.17 -27.63
CA LEU A 52 -27.89 38.69 -27.58
C LEU A 52 -26.46 38.17 -27.41
N GLU A 53 -25.50 38.71 -28.16
CA GLU A 53 -24.08 38.40 -28.00
C GLU A 53 -23.60 38.67 -26.56
N ARG A 54 -23.88 39.87 -26.02
CA ARG A 54 -23.49 40.21 -24.67
C ARG A 54 -24.17 39.35 -23.60
N ASN A 55 -25.44 38.97 -23.80
CA ASN A 55 -26.15 38.05 -22.91
C ASN A 55 -25.54 36.61 -22.98
N SER A 56 -25.09 36.20 -24.14
CA SER A 56 -24.43 34.92 -24.35
C SER A 56 -23.06 34.90 -23.62
N GLU A 57 -22.27 35.95 -23.81
CA GLU A 57 -21.00 36.16 -23.08
C GLU A 57 -21.18 36.15 -21.56
N LEU A 58 -22.15 36.89 -21.04
CA LEU A 58 -22.47 36.94 -19.62
C LEU A 58 -22.90 35.58 -19.06
N LYS A 59 -23.69 34.82 -19.84
CA LYS A 59 -24.06 33.44 -19.47
C LYS A 59 -22.86 32.50 -19.48
N GLU A 60 -21.96 32.63 -20.43
CA GLU A 60 -20.74 31.85 -20.52
C GLU A 60 -19.77 32.20 -19.38
N GLU A 61 -19.56 33.49 -19.11
CA GLU A 61 -18.78 33.97 -17.96
C GLU A 61 -19.36 33.46 -16.63
N ALA A 62 -20.69 33.52 -16.48
CA ALA A 62 -21.38 33.02 -15.29
C ALA A 62 -21.27 31.49 -15.16
N ALA A 63 -21.36 30.75 -16.28
CA ALA A 63 -21.17 29.28 -16.30
C ALA A 63 -19.73 28.88 -15.94
N ILE A 64 -18.74 29.60 -16.46
CA ILE A 64 -17.32 29.39 -16.12
C ILE A 64 -17.06 29.71 -14.65
N ALA A 65 -17.63 30.83 -14.14
CA ALA A 65 -17.53 31.20 -12.74
C ALA A 65 -18.21 30.18 -11.80
N ALA A 66 -19.38 29.66 -12.21
CA ALA A 66 -20.08 28.60 -11.48
C ALA A 66 -19.30 27.27 -11.51
N ALA A 67 -18.73 26.89 -12.65
CA ALA A 67 -17.90 25.68 -12.79
C ALA A 67 -16.64 25.75 -11.89
N LYS A 68 -16.02 26.91 -11.76
CA LYS A 68 -14.89 27.15 -10.84
C LYS A 68 -15.24 26.99 -9.36
N LYS A 69 -16.52 27.09 -9.01
CA LYS A 69 -17.00 26.93 -7.61
C LYS A 69 -17.47 25.50 -7.32
N GLN A 70 -17.49 24.62 -8.30
CA GLN A 70 -17.91 23.23 -8.09
C GLN A 70 -16.74 22.33 -7.70
N PRO A 71 -16.95 21.34 -6.83
CA PRO A 71 -15.96 20.31 -6.56
C PRO A 71 -15.61 19.56 -7.85
N LYS A 72 -14.32 19.19 -7.97
CA LYS A 72 -13.82 18.41 -9.10
C LYS A 72 -13.83 16.92 -8.76
N LEU A 73 -14.61 16.14 -9.48
CA LEU A 73 -14.58 14.67 -9.43
C LEU A 73 -13.60 14.14 -10.49
N THR A 74 -12.67 13.29 -10.06
CA THR A 74 -11.76 12.56 -10.95
C THR A 74 -11.97 11.07 -10.74
N VAL A 75 -12.22 10.33 -11.82
CA VAL A 75 -12.25 8.87 -11.84
C VAL A 75 -11.11 8.41 -12.74
N GLY A 76 -10.20 7.63 -12.21
CA GLY A 76 -9.03 7.12 -12.91
C GLY A 76 -8.75 5.65 -12.58
N ASP A 77 -7.72 5.08 -13.21
CA ASP A 77 -7.40 3.64 -13.11
C ASP A 77 -7.05 3.16 -11.71
N ASN A 78 -6.69 4.09 -10.82
CA ASN A 78 -6.23 3.74 -9.47
C ASN A 78 -6.84 4.57 -8.36
N ARG A 79 -7.91 5.34 -8.64
CA ARG A 79 -8.59 6.15 -7.61
C ARG A 79 -9.91 6.76 -8.09
N ILE A 80 -10.77 7.02 -7.12
CA ILE A 80 -11.87 7.98 -7.21
C ILE A 80 -11.53 9.14 -6.27
N GLU A 81 -11.47 10.37 -6.77
CA GLU A 81 -11.05 11.53 -5.98
C GLU A 81 -12.01 12.71 -6.19
N VAL A 82 -12.45 13.29 -5.07
CA VAL A 82 -13.21 14.54 -5.04
C VAL A 82 -12.33 15.61 -4.39
N VAL A 83 -12.19 16.74 -5.07
CA VAL A 83 -11.40 17.89 -4.58
C VAL A 83 -12.31 19.10 -4.52
N SER A 84 -12.30 19.86 -3.41
CA SER A 84 -13.04 21.11 -3.28
C SER A 84 -12.61 22.12 -4.36
N ALA A 85 -13.47 23.08 -4.64
CA ALA A 85 -13.22 24.07 -5.69
C ALA A 85 -11.94 24.89 -5.46
N ASP A 86 -11.62 25.19 -4.21
CA ASP A 86 -10.40 25.89 -3.77
C ASP A 86 -9.17 24.97 -3.72
N GLY A 87 -9.36 23.65 -3.86
CA GLY A 87 -8.30 22.63 -3.77
C GLY A 87 -7.86 22.31 -2.34
N ALA A 88 -8.35 23.00 -1.32
CA ALA A 88 -7.89 22.86 0.06
C ALA A 88 -8.33 21.54 0.71
N ASN A 89 -9.45 20.96 0.28
CA ASN A 89 -9.99 19.73 0.82
C ASN A 89 -10.08 18.67 -0.26
N SER A 90 -9.78 17.42 0.09
CA SER A 90 -9.97 16.30 -0.82
C SER A 90 -10.38 15.02 -0.09
N LEU A 91 -11.10 14.18 -0.81
CA LEU A 91 -11.38 12.80 -0.44
C LEU A 91 -11.00 11.90 -1.61
N ARG A 92 -10.11 10.95 -1.37
CA ARG A 92 -9.75 9.90 -2.29
C ARG A 92 -10.22 8.56 -1.74
N LEU A 93 -10.91 7.81 -2.58
CA LEU A 93 -11.29 6.43 -2.32
C LEU A 93 -10.41 5.51 -3.17
N ARG A 94 -9.74 4.57 -2.51
CA ARG A 94 -9.03 3.46 -3.14
C ARG A 94 -9.55 2.15 -2.58
N ALA A 95 -9.32 1.06 -3.29
CA ALA A 95 -9.65 -0.29 -2.83
C ALA A 95 -8.51 -1.26 -3.11
N LEU A 96 -8.47 -2.33 -2.31
CA LEU A 96 -7.59 -3.48 -2.52
C LEU A 96 -8.38 -4.76 -2.29
N VAL A 97 -8.46 -5.59 -3.33
CA VAL A 97 -9.00 -6.95 -3.24
C VAL A 97 -7.91 -7.92 -3.67
N GLN A 98 -7.65 -8.94 -2.85
CA GLN A 98 -6.70 -10.01 -3.13
C GLN A 98 -7.38 -11.34 -2.85
N ALA A 99 -7.54 -12.15 -3.90
CA ALA A 99 -8.01 -13.52 -3.84
C ALA A 99 -6.85 -14.46 -4.12
N ASP A 100 -6.60 -15.38 -3.20
CA ASP A 100 -5.50 -16.34 -3.26
C ASP A 100 -6.02 -17.75 -3.45
N ALA A 101 -5.19 -18.58 -4.10
CA ALA A 101 -5.25 -20.03 -3.98
C ALA A 101 -3.89 -20.54 -3.48
N ARG A 102 -3.91 -21.49 -2.56
CA ARG A 102 -2.73 -22.13 -1.99
C ARG A 102 -2.83 -23.62 -2.17
N PHE A 103 -1.73 -24.23 -2.60
CA PHE A 103 -1.60 -25.66 -2.81
C PHE A 103 -0.32 -26.13 -2.12
N TYR A 104 -0.48 -26.96 -1.10
CA TYR A 104 0.64 -27.55 -0.37
C TYR A 104 1.05 -28.82 -1.09
N LEU A 105 2.22 -28.78 -1.72
CA LEU A 105 2.74 -29.86 -2.55
C LEU A 105 3.33 -30.99 -1.71
N ASP A 106 3.62 -30.72 -0.44
CA ASP A 106 4.02 -31.72 0.55
C ASP A 106 2.81 -32.15 1.37
N LYS A 107 2.41 -33.40 1.23
CA LYS A 107 1.22 -33.99 1.87
C LYS A 107 1.41 -34.35 3.35
N ALA A 108 2.62 -34.24 3.88
CA ALA A 108 2.93 -34.55 5.27
C ALA A 108 2.46 -33.46 6.26
N ASN A 109 2.10 -32.27 5.75
CA ASN A 109 1.65 -31.14 6.55
C ASN A 109 0.13 -31.13 6.77
N ALA A 110 -0.29 -30.61 7.93
CA ALA A 110 -1.71 -30.46 8.26
C ALA A 110 -2.41 -29.31 7.49
N ALA A 111 -1.65 -28.53 6.73
CA ALA A 111 -2.17 -27.45 5.91
C ALA A 111 -3.00 -27.99 4.74
N GLN A 112 -4.11 -27.36 4.44
CA GLN A 112 -5.06 -27.78 3.40
C GLN A 112 -5.02 -26.81 2.22
N ASP A 113 -5.12 -27.39 1.03
CA ASP A 113 -5.33 -26.62 -0.20
C ASP A 113 -6.63 -25.83 -0.14
N GLY A 114 -6.62 -24.63 -0.69
CA GLY A 114 -7.84 -23.85 -0.70
C GLY A 114 -7.75 -22.49 -1.35
N PHE A 115 -8.93 -21.92 -1.56
CA PHE A 115 -9.11 -20.56 -2.00
C PHE A 115 -9.48 -19.68 -0.80
N LEU A 116 -8.95 -18.46 -0.77
CA LEU A 116 -9.26 -17.51 0.29
C LEU A 116 -9.30 -16.08 -0.22
N LEU A 117 -10.16 -15.27 0.38
CA LEU A 117 -10.10 -13.82 0.25
C LEU A 117 -9.07 -13.30 1.25
N ARG A 118 -7.88 -12.98 0.73
CA ARG A 118 -6.74 -12.61 1.59
C ARG A 118 -6.84 -11.19 2.13
N ARG A 119 -7.31 -10.26 1.27
CA ARG A 119 -7.55 -8.86 1.66
C ARG A 119 -8.74 -8.31 0.90
N ALA A 120 -9.58 -7.54 1.61
CA ALA A 120 -10.67 -6.78 1.03
C ALA A 120 -10.75 -5.45 1.79
N ARG A 121 -10.13 -4.40 1.22
CA ARG A 121 -9.93 -3.10 1.89
C ARG A 121 -10.56 -1.98 1.11
N LEU A 122 -11.12 -1.03 1.84
CA LEU A 122 -11.36 0.32 1.36
C LEU A 122 -10.36 1.25 2.03
N ILE A 123 -9.87 2.24 1.28
CA ILE A 123 -8.90 3.21 1.79
C ILE A 123 -9.46 4.59 1.51
N PHE A 124 -9.87 5.26 2.57
CA PHE A 124 -10.31 6.66 2.56
C PHE A 124 -9.13 7.51 2.96
N GLU A 125 -8.64 8.33 2.06
CA GLU A 125 -7.54 9.23 2.32
C GLU A 125 -7.83 10.62 1.72
N GLY A 126 -7.22 11.65 2.26
CA GLY A 126 -7.42 12.99 1.75
C GLY A 126 -6.75 14.04 2.61
N LYS A 127 -7.19 15.28 2.41
CA LYS A 127 -6.70 16.41 3.18
C LYS A 127 -7.81 17.38 3.58
N PHE A 128 -7.58 18.08 4.68
CA PHE A 128 -8.33 19.26 5.11
C PHE A 128 -7.37 20.45 5.20
N ASN A 129 -7.83 21.61 4.71
CA ASN A 129 -7.08 22.87 4.78
C ASN A 129 -5.62 22.77 4.30
N ASP A 130 -5.38 21.96 3.25
CA ASP A 130 -4.08 21.69 2.62
C ASP A 130 -3.03 20.98 3.49
N ASN A 131 -3.04 21.13 4.79
CA ASN A 131 -1.98 20.70 5.69
C ASN A 131 -2.36 19.55 6.65
N LEU A 132 -3.62 19.20 6.77
CA LEU A 132 -4.07 18.07 7.58
C LEU A 132 -4.47 16.91 6.66
N GLN A 133 -3.64 15.90 6.58
CA GLN A 133 -3.91 14.67 5.83
C GLN A 133 -4.54 13.63 6.74
N TYR A 134 -5.44 12.83 6.23
CA TYR A 134 -6.05 11.74 6.97
C TYR A 134 -6.08 10.44 6.16
N THR A 135 -6.05 9.33 6.88
CA THR A 135 -6.22 7.98 6.31
C THR A 135 -7.07 7.15 7.23
N VAL A 136 -8.09 6.49 6.67
CA VAL A 136 -8.88 5.46 7.34
C VAL A 136 -8.96 4.24 6.43
N GLN A 137 -8.53 3.07 6.94
CA GLN A 137 -8.43 1.85 6.16
C GLN A 137 -9.06 0.66 6.90
N PRO A 138 -10.36 0.37 6.68
CA PRO A 138 -10.97 -0.88 7.11
C PRO A 138 -10.52 -2.07 6.28
N GLU A 139 -10.39 -3.23 6.93
CA GLU A 139 -10.17 -4.56 6.35
C GLU A 139 -11.41 -5.41 6.60
N PHE A 140 -11.98 -5.95 5.53
CA PHE A 140 -13.20 -6.76 5.54
C PHE A 140 -12.91 -8.26 5.35
N ALA A 141 -11.71 -8.64 4.92
CA ALA A 141 -11.31 -10.04 4.84
C ALA A 141 -10.98 -10.57 6.23
N GLY A 142 -11.79 -11.50 6.71
CA GLY A 142 -11.67 -12.09 8.03
C GLY A 142 -13.03 -12.35 8.68
N SER A 143 -13.04 -12.88 9.89
CA SER A 143 -14.26 -13.14 10.66
C SER A 143 -14.92 -11.87 11.19
N THR A 144 -14.15 -10.79 11.34
CA THR A 144 -14.60 -9.49 11.83
C THR A 144 -13.95 -8.38 11.05
N VAL A 145 -14.66 -7.26 10.88
CA VAL A 145 -14.09 -6.04 10.29
C VAL A 145 -13.08 -5.44 11.25
N SER A 146 -11.89 -5.12 10.75
CA SER A 146 -10.84 -4.46 11.53
C SER A 146 -10.42 -3.14 10.89
N ILE A 147 -10.07 -2.16 11.73
CA ILE A 147 -9.48 -0.90 11.26
C ILE A 147 -7.97 -1.06 11.24
N LEU A 148 -7.36 -1.08 10.07
CA LEU A 148 -5.91 -1.20 9.93
C LEU A 148 -5.21 0.14 10.20
N ASP A 149 -5.58 1.16 9.46
CA ASP A 149 -5.04 2.50 9.63
C ASP A 149 -6.18 3.48 9.96
N ALA A 150 -5.95 4.36 10.94
CA ALA A 150 -6.83 5.47 11.30
C ALA A 150 -5.95 6.57 11.89
N ASN A 151 -5.52 7.52 11.05
CA ASN A 151 -4.56 8.53 11.48
C ASN A 151 -4.78 9.86 10.78
N VAL A 152 -4.26 10.90 11.44
CA VAL A 152 -4.14 12.26 10.90
C VAL A 152 -2.67 12.64 10.89
N ASN A 153 -2.23 13.26 9.81
CA ASN A 153 -0.87 13.75 9.62
C ASN A 153 -0.91 15.27 9.38
N ALA A 154 -0.31 16.02 10.27
CA ALA A 154 -0.12 17.46 10.10
C ALA A 154 1.16 17.73 9.31
N LEU A 155 1.03 18.27 8.11
CA LEU A 155 2.12 18.70 7.25
C LEU A 155 2.51 20.14 7.61
N ILE A 156 3.52 20.32 8.46
CA ILE A 156 4.04 21.65 8.80
C ILE A 156 5.00 22.11 7.69
N THR A 157 5.97 21.25 7.38
CA THR A 157 6.85 21.35 6.22
C THR A 157 7.15 19.93 5.72
N PRO A 158 7.68 19.73 4.50
CA PRO A 158 8.13 18.40 4.05
C PRO A 158 9.16 17.75 4.99
N GLY A 159 10.00 18.56 5.64
CA GLY A 159 11.00 18.12 6.60
C GLY A 159 10.49 17.94 8.03
N PHE A 160 9.27 18.38 8.34
CA PHE A 160 8.70 18.25 9.69
C PHE A 160 7.19 18.05 9.63
N GLN A 161 6.77 16.83 9.93
CA GLN A 161 5.38 16.39 9.95
C GLN A 161 5.08 15.65 11.24
N ILE A 162 3.84 15.71 11.69
CA ILE A 162 3.37 15.06 12.91
C ILE A 162 2.20 14.15 12.55
N ARG A 163 2.33 12.86 12.84
CA ARG A 163 1.27 11.86 12.63
C ARG A 163 0.78 11.32 13.96
N VAL A 164 -0.54 11.25 14.11
CA VAL A 164 -1.21 10.71 15.31
C VAL A 164 -2.27 9.71 14.89
N GLY A 165 -2.44 8.65 15.65
CA GLY A 165 -3.45 7.61 15.44
C GLY A 165 -2.82 6.23 15.24
N ARG A 166 -3.51 5.37 14.51
CA ARG A 166 -3.08 3.99 14.21
C ARG A 166 -2.47 3.93 12.80
N PHE A 167 -1.24 3.44 12.72
CA PHE A 167 -0.49 3.26 11.47
C PHE A 167 0.66 2.28 11.67
N LYS A 168 1.34 1.90 10.58
CA LYS A 168 2.52 1.04 10.66
C LYS A 168 3.64 1.72 11.45
N THR A 169 4.21 1.04 12.42
CA THR A 169 5.42 1.50 13.13
C THR A 169 6.58 1.60 12.14
N PRO A 170 7.46 2.60 12.25
CA PRO A 170 8.53 2.81 11.29
C PRO A 170 9.72 1.84 11.49
N ILE A 171 9.44 0.53 11.58
CA ILE A 171 10.42 -0.57 11.60
C ILE A 171 10.08 -1.50 10.44
N GLY A 172 11.05 -2.24 9.93
CA GLY A 172 10.83 -3.22 8.89
C GLY A 172 10.64 -2.62 7.49
N LEU A 173 11.62 -2.76 6.61
CA LEU A 173 11.56 -2.22 5.25
C LEU A 173 10.45 -2.88 4.43
N GLU A 174 10.42 -4.21 4.41
CA GLU A 174 9.37 -4.96 3.72
C GLU A 174 7.99 -4.77 4.38
N GLN A 175 7.96 -4.63 5.72
CA GLN A 175 6.73 -4.35 6.45
C GLN A 175 6.13 -2.99 6.08
N LEU A 176 6.94 -1.96 5.86
CA LEU A 176 6.51 -0.62 5.46
C LEU A 176 6.04 -0.56 4.00
N GLN A 177 6.55 -1.44 3.14
CA GLN A 177 6.11 -1.52 1.75
C GLN A 177 4.60 -1.77 1.67
N SER A 178 3.95 -1.21 0.67
CA SER A 178 2.51 -1.40 0.43
C SER A 178 2.23 -2.83 -0.03
N ASP A 179 1.15 -3.45 0.48
CA ASP A 179 0.79 -4.84 0.16
C ASP A 179 0.64 -5.12 -1.36
N PRO A 180 0.03 -4.24 -2.18
CA PRO A 180 -0.16 -4.53 -3.60
C PRO A 180 1.11 -4.51 -4.45
N VAL A 181 2.25 -4.07 -3.91
CA VAL A 181 3.50 -3.92 -4.67
C VAL A 181 4.64 -4.83 -4.20
N ALA A 182 4.41 -5.66 -3.18
CA ALA A 182 5.39 -6.64 -2.71
C ALA A 182 5.79 -7.62 -3.83
N PHE A 183 7.03 -8.11 -3.80
CA PHE A 183 7.52 -9.08 -4.79
C PHE A 183 6.75 -10.40 -4.76
N PHE A 184 6.44 -10.90 -3.57
CA PHE A 184 5.74 -12.16 -3.33
C PHE A 184 4.33 -11.95 -2.79
N ASN A 185 3.48 -12.96 -2.83
CA ASN A 185 2.13 -12.93 -2.28
C ASN A 185 2.12 -12.60 -0.79
N GLU A 186 3.04 -13.19 -0.04
CA GLU A 186 3.23 -12.87 1.37
C GLU A 186 4.61 -12.24 1.59
N ARG A 187 4.72 -11.42 2.64
CA ARG A 187 6.00 -10.90 3.10
C ARG A 187 6.88 -12.05 3.60
N SER A 188 8.18 -11.83 3.59
CA SER A 188 9.15 -12.80 4.09
C SER A 188 8.92 -13.13 5.56
N ILE A 189 9.40 -14.29 5.97
CA ILE A 189 9.39 -14.72 7.38
C ILE A 189 10.13 -13.74 8.29
N ALA A 190 11.01 -12.89 7.78
CA ALA A 190 11.69 -11.85 8.56
C ALA A 190 10.71 -10.83 9.16
N THR A 191 9.57 -10.59 8.50
CA THR A 191 8.55 -9.68 9.03
C THR A 191 7.83 -10.20 10.26
N ASN A 192 7.96 -11.50 10.60
CA ASN A 192 7.49 -12.02 11.88
C ASN A 192 8.15 -11.35 13.08
N LEU A 193 9.37 -10.82 12.93
CA LEU A 193 10.10 -10.14 14.01
C LEU A 193 9.89 -8.62 14.04
N THR A 194 9.12 -8.05 13.12
CA THR A 194 8.85 -6.61 13.10
C THR A 194 7.45 -6.29 13.62
N PRO A 195 7.30 -5.26 14.48
CA PRO A 195 5.97 -4.77 14.83
C PRO A 195 5.25 -4.24 13.58
N ASN A 196 3.94 -4.39 13.53
CA ASN A 196 3.16 -3.96 12.37
C ASN A 196 2.46 -2.62 12.66
N ARG A 197 1.19 -2.64 13.03
CA ARG A 197 0.41 -1.41 13.27
C ARG A 197 0.20 -1.15 14.74
N ASP A 198 0.42 0.10 15.13
CA ASP A 198 0.24 0.52 16.50
C ASP A 198 -0.41 1.91 16.57
N VAL A 199 -0.96 2.23 17.73
CA VAL A 199 -1.50 3.56 18.03
C VAL A 199 -0.41 4.38 18.67
N GLY A 200 -0.14 5.56 18.13
CA GLY A 200 0.93 6.40 18.65
C GLY A 200 1.00 7.77 18.01
N LEU A 201 2.08 8.46 18.34
CA LEU A 201 2.48 9.75 17.80
C LEU A 201 3.87 9.62 17.17
N GLN A 202 4.04 10.17 15.98
CA GLN A 202 5.28 10.16 15.22
C GLN A 202 5.59 11.53 14.66
N VAL A 203 6.83 11.98 14.84
CA VAL A 203 7.44 13.07 14.08
C VAL A 203 8.29 12.47 12.97
N TRP A 204 8.13 12.97 11.74
CA TRP A 204 8.84 12.43 10.60
C TRP A 204 9.02 13.50 9.51
N GLY A 205 9.90 13.24 8.57
CA GLY A 205 10.08 14.14 7.45
C GLY A 205 11.15 13.69 6.47
N GLU A 206 11.26 14.47 5.39
CA GLU A 206 12.26 14.33 4.36
C GLU A 206 13.21 15.53 4.39
N LEU A 207 14.50 15.27 4.53
CA LEU A 207 15.56 16.25 4.63
C LEU A 207 16.51 16.15 3.43
N LEU A 208 17.36 17.16 3.24
CA LEU A 208 18.42 17.17 2.22
C LEU A 208 17.88 16.87 0.81
N ASP A 209 16.81 17.53 0.42
CA ASP A 209 16.14 17.31 -0.87
C ASP A 209 15.74 15.83 -1.10
N LYS A 210 15.09 15.22 -0.09
CA LYS A 210 14.63 13.83 -0.07
C LYS A 210 15.74 12.77 0.01
N ARG A 211 16.98 13.17 0.24
CA ARG A 211 18.10 12.22 0.41
C ARG A 211 18.08 11.53 1.77
N LEU A 212 17.38 12.08 2.75
CA LEU A 212 17.27 11.54 4.08
C LEU A 212 15.81 11.57 4.54
N ASN A 213 15.27 10.42 4.89
CA ASN A 213 13.97 10.27 5.56
C ASN A 213 14.23 9.87 7.01
N TYR A 214 13.56 10.53 7.96
CA TYR A 214 13.61 10.18 9.36
C TYR A 214 12.21 10.03 9.94
N ALA A 215 12.10 9.21 10.99
CA ALA A 215 10.90 9.07 11.79
C ALA A 215 11.29 8.76 13.23
N VAL A 216 10.67 9.44 14.18
CA VAL A 216 10.77 9.15 15.60
C VAL A 216 9.38 9.18 16.19
N GLY A 217 9.00 8.17 16.95
CA GLY A 217 7.64 8.08 17.49
C GLY A 217 7.56 7.36 18.82
N VAL A 218 6.41 7.57 19.47
CA VAL A 218 6.04 6.90 20.72
C VAL A 218 4.70 6.22 20.48
N PHE A 219 4.62 4.93 20.83
CA PHE A 219 3.51 4.06 20.53
C PHE A 219 3.05 3.33 21.78
N ASN A 220 1.81 2.81 21.78
CA ASN A 220 1.30 2.00 22.89
C ASN A 220 2.18 0.77 23.18
N GLY A 221 2.77 0.21 22.14
CA GLY A 221 3.63 -0.95 22.21
C GLY A 221 2.99 -2.20 21.64
N VAL A 222 3.68 -2.78 20.66
CA VAL A 222 3.32 -4.06 20.03
C VAL A 222 4.59 -4.85 19.87
N LEU A 223 4.56 -6.08 20.36
CA LEU A 223 5.64 -7.02 20.13
C LEU A 223 5.70 -7.48 18.67
N GLU A 224 6.62 -8.33 18.37
CA GLU A 224 6.90 -8.93 17.06
C GLU A 224 5.62 -9.36 16.33
N ASN A 225 5.51 -9.08 15.03
CA ASN A 225 4.37 -9.39 14.14
C ASN A 225 2.99 -8.90 14.62
N GLY A 226 2.93 -8.20 15.73
CA GLY A 226 1.68 -7.80 16.37
C GLY A 226 1.03 -6.57 15.70
N ASN A 227 -0.27 -6.49 15.90
CA ASN A 227 -1.06 -5.28 15.68
C ASN A 227 -1.74 -4.94 16.99
N SER A 228 -1.58 -3.73 17.51
CA SER A 228 -2.37 -3.30 18.66
C SER A 228 -3.86 -3.31 18.28
N PRO A 229 -4.76 -3.67 19.18
CA PRO A 229 -6.18 -3.42 18.99
C PRO A 229 -6.43 -1.91 18.82
N ALA A 230 -7.28 -1.52 17.87
CA ALA A 230 -7.52 -0.10 17.59
C ALA A 230 -8.10 0.69 18.78
N ALA A 231 -8.75 0.00 19.71
CA ALA A 231 -9.41 0.57 20.88
C ALA A 231 -8.72 0.25 22.22
N SER A 232 -7.53 -0.41 22.21
CA SER A 232 -6.85 -0.68 23.48
C SER A 232 -6.02 0.51 23.94
N THR A 233 -6.11 0.76 25.23
CA THR A 233 -5.16 1.59 25.94
C THR A 233 -3.89 0.77 26.19
N ASN A 234 -2.77 1.46 26.43
CA ASN A 234 -1.57 0.79 26.91
C ASN A 234 -1.85 0.23 28.31
N THR A 235 -2.12 -1.07 28.38
CA THR A 235 -2.38 -1.79 29.65
C THR A 235 -1.13 -2.45 30.21
N GLU A 236 -0.01 -2.37 29.51
CA GLU A 236 1.15 -3.22 29.75
C GLU A 236 2.39 -2.46 30.26
N GLY A 237 2.23 -1.18 30.61
CA GLY A 237 3.28 -0.40 31.22
C GLY A 237 3.76 0.78 30.36
N ASP A 238 5.03 0.76 29.94
CA ASP A 238 5.65 1.87 29.26
C ASP A 238 5.34 1.92 27.76
N PHE A 239 5.42 3.12 27.19
CA PHE A 239 5.33 3.29 25.75
C PHE A 239 6.58 2.73 25.04
N THR A 240 6.37 2.26 23.81
CA THR A 240 7.47 1.90 22.92
C THR A 240 7.95 3.14 22.16
N THR A 241 9.24 3.42 22.24
CA THR A 241 9.90 4.46 21.44
C THR A 241 10.52 3.82 20.21
N VAL A 242 10.27 4.40 19.03
CA VAL A 242 10.77 3.91 17.75
C VAL A 242 11.48 5.04 17.01
N GLY A 243 12.63 4.73 16.43
CA GLY A 243 13.38 5.62 15.56
C GLY A 243 13.77 4.92 14.24
N ARG A 244 13.73 5.64 13.14
CA ARG A 244 14.19 5.20 11.82
C ARG A 244 14.90 6.33 11.10
N VAL A 245 16.02 6.00 10.47
CA VAL A 245 16.70 6.87 9.50
C VAL A 245 16.93 6.07 8.23
N PHE A 246 16.58 6.64 7.09
CA PHE A 246 16.74 5.99 5.78
C PHE A 246 17.29 6.99 4.77
N ALA A 247 18.44 6.66 4.18
CA ALA A 247 19.16 7.50 3.24
C ALA A 247 18.98 7.00 1.80
N THR A 248 18.77 7.94 0.89
CA THR A 248 18.78 7.76 -0.58
C THR A 248 19.72 8.79 -1.19
N PRO A 249 21.06 8.65 -0.98
CA PRO A 249 22.00 9.74 -1.19
C PRO A 249 22.09 10.21 -2.64
N PHE A 250 21.79 9.34 -3.60
CA PHE A 250 21.92 9.60 -5.02
C PHE A 250 20.59 9.87 -5.74
N VAL A 251 19.47 10.01 -5.01
CA VAL A 251 18.10 10.09 -5.58
C VAL A 251 17.94 11.24 -6.59
N ASN A 252 18.71 12.35 -6.42
CA ASN A 252 18.66 13.54 -7.29
C ASN A 252 19.69 13.50 -8.42
N GLU A 253 20.54 12.48 -8.47
CA GLU A 253 21.59 12.36 -9.49
C GLU A 253 21.07 11.56 -10.69
N LYS A 254 20.68 12.28 -11.75
CA LYS A 254 19.95 11.70 -12.91
C LYS A 254 20.74 10.60 -13.63
N ASP A 255 22.03 10.76 -13.73
CA ASP A 255 22.92 9.88 -14.50
C ASP A 255 23.70 8.88 -13.65
N SER A 256 23.44 8.86 -12.33
CA SER A 256 24.11 7.93 -11.42
C SER A 256 23.46 6.54 -11.48
N ALA A 257 24.28 5.53 -11.70
CA ALA A 257 23.86 4.13 -11.56
C ALA A 257 23.33 3.82 -10.14
N LEU A 258 23.77 4.58 -9.14
CA LEU A 258 23.35 4.42 -7.73
C LEU A 258 22.09 5.22 -7.37
N LYS A 259 21.43 5.88 -8.32
CA LYS A 259 20.25 6.71 -8.09
C LYS A 259 19.15 6.01 -7.27
N GLY A 260 18.95 4.73 -7.50
CA GLY A 260 17.94 3.91 -6.80
C GLY A 260 18.45 3.19 -5.56
N LEU A 261 19.67 3.52 -5.06
CA LEU A 261 20.21 2.96 -3.82
C LEU A 261 19.61 3.67 -2.61
N GLY A 262 19.05 2.88 -1.68
CA GLY A 262 18.61 3.34 -0.37
C GLY A 262 19.05 2.39 0.72
N PHE A 263 19.42 2.93 1.88
CA PHE A 263 19.77 2.13 3.05
C PHE A 263 19.45 2.89 4.34
N GLY A 264 19.24 2.15 5.41
CA GLY A 264 18.87 2.76 6.68
C GLY A 264 18.94 1.82 7.87
N LEU A 265 18.57 2.36 9.00
CA LEU A 265 18.49 1.66 10.27
C LEU A 265 17.20 2.08 10.97
N ALA A 266 16.51 1.09 11.53
CA ALA A 266 15.39 1.32 12.43
C ALA A 266 15.63 0.59 13.75
N ALA A 267 15.15 1.16 14.85
CA ALA A 267 15.16 0.52 16.16
C ALA A 267 13.92 0.94 16.96
N GLY A 268 13.41 0.01 17.77
CA GLY A 268 12.31 0.25 18.70
C GLY A 268 12.59 -0.40 20.04
N THR A 269 12.24 0.26 21.15
CA THR A 269 12.41 -0.26 22.51
C THR A 269 11.28 0.17 23.42
N GLY A 270 10.84 -0.72 24.30
CA GLY A 270 9.84 -0.48 25.33
C GLY A 270 9.96 -1.52 26.44
N ASN A 271 9.26 -1.29 27.55
CA ASN A 271 9.10 -2.28 28.60
C ASN A 271 7.69 -2.87 28.55
N TYR A 272 7.60 -4.18 28.69
CA TYR A 272 6.36 -4.91 28.65
C TYR A 272 6.21 -5.75 29.91
N THR A 273 5.02 -5.77 30.48
CA THR A 273 4.75 -6.51 31.70
C THR A 273 3.41 -7.23 31.62
N GLY A 274 3.44 -8.54 31.89
CA GLY A 274 2.21 -9.34 32.09
C GLY A 274 1.49 -9.80 30.83
N ALA A 275 1.86 -9.31 29.64
CA ALA A 275 1.23 -9.76 28.42
C ALA A 275 1.85 -11.06 27.91
N ALA A 276 1.01 -12.02 27.55
CA ALA A 276 1.45 -13.11 26.70
C ALA A 276 1.94 -12.48 25.37
N PRO A 277 3.12 -12.85 24.85
CA PRO A 277 3.57 -12.35 23.56
C PRO A 277 2.54 -12.53 22.44
N GLY A 278 1.66 -13.52 22.58
CA GLY A 278 0.53 -13.76 21.68
C GLY A 278 0.93 -14.08 20.24
N ILE A 279 2.22 -14.32 20.03
CA ILE A 279 2.87 -14.33 18.74
C ILE A 279 3.01 -15.75 18.25
N ALA A 280 2.51 -15.98 17.05
CA ALA A 280 2.83 -17.14 16.25
C ALA A 280 3.62 -16.70 15.02
N TYR A 281 4.82 -17.23 14.83
CA TYR A 281 5.59 -17.03 13.62
C TYR A 281 5.09 -17.97 12.54
N ARG A 282 4.91 -17.44 11.33
CA ARG A 282 4.31 -18.16 10.21
C ARG A 282 5.22 -18.14 9.00
N THR A 283 5.13 -19.23 8.25
CA THR A 283 5.75 -19.35 6.92
C THR A 283 5.03 -18.47 5.89
N ASP A 284 5.57 -18.40 4.67
CA ASP A 284 4.90 -17.77 3.53
C ASP A 284 3.58 -18.49 3.19
N GLY A 285 3.47 -19.80 3.43
CA GLY A 285 2.24 -20.58 3.36
C GLY A 285 1.24 -20.29 4.48
N GLN A 286 1.61 -19.43 5.43
CA GLN A 286 0.81 -19.10 6.63
C GLN A 286 0.68 -20.25 7.63
N GLN A 287 1.52 -21.25 7.55
CA GLN A 287 1.63 -22.29 8.55
C GLN A 287 2.42 -21.78 9.77
N THR A 288 1.89 -22.00 10.97
CA THR A 288 2.60 -21.66 12.21
C THR A 288 3.74 -22.64 12.43
N PHE A 289 4.97 -22.14 12.54
CA PHE A 289 6.15 -22.94 12.84
C PHE A 289 6.71 -22.71 14.23
N PHE A 290 6.36 -21.63 14.87
CA PHE A 290 6.75 -21.30 16.24
C PHE A 290 5.64 -20.52 16.96
N ALA A 291 5.41 -20.85 18.23
CA ALA A 291 4.57 -20.09 19.13
C ALA A 291 5.08 -20.27 20.58
N TYR A 292 5.03 -19.20 21.35
CA TYR A 292 5.26 -19.30 22.80
C TYR A 292 4.15 -20.07 23.48
N GLU A 293 4.49 -20.73 24.60
CA GLU A 293 3.51 -21.48 25.39
C GLU A 293 2.41 -20.57 25.95
N THR A 294 1.18 -20.93 25.65
CA THR A 294 -0.02 -20.22 26.10
C THR A 294 -1.08 -21.22 26.52
N ALA A 295 -1.59 -21.11 27.73
CA ALA A 295 -2.66 -21.99 28.20
C ALA A 295 -3.96 -21.81 27.40
N SER A 296 -4.62 -22.92 27.11
CA SER A 296 -5.92 -22.91 26.41
C SER A 296 -7.11 -22.45 27.28
N GLY A 297 -6.90 -22.34 28.59
CA GLY A 297 -7.88 -21.89 29.59
C GLY A 297 -7.45 -20.60 30.29
N THR A 298 -7.64 -20.55 31.60
CA THR A 298 -7.17 -19.41 32.41
C THR A 298 -5.66 -19.27 32.31
N GLN A 299 -5.22 -18.15 31.78
CA GLN A 299 -3.80 -17.83 31.65
C GLN A 299 -3.26 -17.33 32.99
N THR A 300 -2.14 -17.89 33.40
CA THR A 300 -1.42 -17.50 34.62
C THR A 300 0.08 -17.41 34.30
N PRO A 301 0.90 -16.68 35.07
CA PRO A 301 2.35 -16.68 34.89
C PRO A 301 2.99 -18.07 34.91
N ALA A 302 2.37 -19.04 35.57
CA ALA A 302 2.89 -20.41 35.67
C ALA A 302 2.69 -21.22 34.37
N ASN A 303 1.63 -20.98 33.62
CA ASN A 303 1.26 -21.79 32.45
C ASN A 303 1.32 -21.05 31.13
N THR A 304 1.59 -19.75 31.12
CA THR A 304 1.65 -18.90 29.93
C THR A 304 2.94 -18.10 29.97
N THR A 305 3.65 -18.06 28.83
CA THR A 305 4.82 -17.21 28.65
C THR A 305 4.38 -15.75 28.61
N GLN A 306 5.03 -14.90 29.38
CA GLN A 306 4.73 -13.48 29.51
C GLN A 306 5.96 -12.63 29.24
N SER A 307 5.75 -11.42 28.73
CA SER A 307 6.74 -10.38 28.69
C SER A 307 6.89 -9.78 30.10
N VAL A 308 8.13 -9.64 30.57
CA VAL A 308 8.42 -9.21 31.95
C VAL A 308 9.48 -8.12 32.03
N GLY A 309 9.77 -7.44 30.92
CA GLY A 309 10.79 -6.41 30.90
C GLY A 309 11.01 -5.82 29.51
N ARG A 310 12.27 -5.47 29.26
CA ARG A 310 12.67 -4.73 28.08
C ARG A 310 12.53 -5.56 26.80
N SER A 311 12.01 -4.91 25.76
CA SER A 311 12.10 -5.35 24.37
C SER A 311 12.94 -4.37 23.56
N LEU A 312 13.70 -4.90 22.58
CA LEU A 312 14.51 -4.13 21.65
C LEU A 312 14.46 -4.80 20.28
N THR A 313 13.94 -4.10 19.29
CA THR A 313 13.99 -4.54 17.88
C THR A 313 14.93 -3.62 17.11
N VAL A 314 15.82 -4.19 16.30
CA VAL A 314 16.76 -3.44 15.44
C VAL A 314 16.69 -4.02 14.04
N SER A 315 16.60 -3.14 13.01
CA SER A 315 16.51 -3.54 11.61
C SER A 315 17.39 -2.66 10.71
N PRO A 316 18.63 -3.08 10.37
CA PRO A 316 19.34 -2.54 9.23
C PRO A 316 18.64 -2.96 7.92
N GLN A 317 18.56 -2.03 6.97
CA GLN A 317 17.70 -2.11 5.79
C GLN A 317 18.42 -1.56 4.57
N ALA A 318 18.19 -2.16 3.41
CA ALA A 318 18.67 -1.63 2.14
C ALA A 318 17.78 -2.04 0.97
N TYR A 319 17.73 -1.22 -0.05
CA TYR A 319 17.21 -1.58 -1.36
C TYR A 319 18.06 -0.98 -2.47
N TYR A 320 17.98 -1.58 -3.65
CA TYR A 320 18.56 -1.03 -4.85
C TYR A 320 17.63 -1.29 -6.03
N TYR A 321 17.22 -0.22 -6.72
CA TYR A 321 16.36 -0.28 -7.89
C TYR A 321 17.04 0.45 -9.06
N THR A 322 17.22 -0.24 -10.19
CA THR A 322 17.84 0.36 -11.39
C THR A 322 17.29 -0.30 -12.65
N GLY A 323 16.63 0.48 -13.51
CA GLY A 323 15.94 -0.06 -14.66
C GLY A 323 15.02 -1.23 -14.25
N PRO A 324 15.08 -2.40 -14.90
CA PRO A 324 14.22 -3.53 -14.59
C PRO A 324 14.58 -4.28 -13.31
N LEU A 325 15.74 -3.99 -12.68
CA LEU A 325 16.23 -4.72 -11.50
C LEU A 325 15.74 -4.06 -10.21
N GLY A 326 15.22 -4.85 -9.30
CA GLY A 326 14.90 -4.48 -7.91
C GLY A 326 15.53 -5.46 -6.93
N ILE A 327 16.18 -4.95 -5.88
CA ILE A 327 16.75 -5.74 -4.78
C ILE A 327 16.27 -5.11 -3.48
N LEU A 328 15.82 -5.94 -2.52
CA LEU A 328 15.45 -5.55 -1.19
C LEU A 328 16.11 -6.48 -0.19
N ALA A 329 16.79 -5.93 0.79
CA ALA A 329 17.49 -6.65 1.85
C ALA A 329 17.18 -6.07 3.22
N GLU A 330 16.96 -6.95 4.19
CA GLU A 330 16.66 -6.57 5.56
C GLU A 330 17.18 -7.63 6.52
N TYR A 331 17.73 -7.18 7.66
CA TYR A 331 18.02 -8.01 8.80
C TYR A 331 17.22 -7.49 9.98
N VAL A 332 16.70 -8.38 10.82
CA VAL A 332 15.95 -8.02 12.02
C VAL A 332 16.51 -8.81 13.21
N SER A 333 16.75 -8.11 14.31
CA SER A 333 17.05 -8.72 15.61
C SER A 333 16.01 -8.21 16.61
N ALA A 334 15.28 -9.14 17.23
CA ALA A 334 14.25 -8.86 18.21
C ALA A 334 14.61 -9.53 19.53
N THR A 335 14.89 -8.72 20.54
CA THR A 335 15.26 -9.16 21.90
C THR A 335 14.13 -8.83 22.86
N SER A 336 13.70 -9.78 23.68
CA SER A 336 12.62 -9.61 24.65
C SER A 336 12.93 -10.34 25.95
N GLU A 337 12.60 -9.72 27.07
CA GLU A 337 12.65 -10.36 28.40
C GLU A 337 11.34 -11.08 28.65
N LEU A 338 11.40 -12.40 28.69
CA LEU A 338 10.25 -13.29 28.81
C LEU A 338 10.35 -14.16 30.05
N ALA A 339 9.20 -14.50 30.66
CA ALA A 339 9.13 -15.42 31.78
C ALA A 339 7.96 -16.40 31.66
N ARG A 340 8.13 -17.59 32.22
CA ARG A 340 7.06 -18.56 32.49
C ARG A 340 7.35 -19.25 33.82
N GLY A 341 6.41 -19.15 34.77
CA GLY A 341 6.63 -19.58 36.16
C GLY A 341 7.76 -18.79 36.78
N THR A 342 8.76 -19.49 37.31
CA THR A 342 9.98 -18.91 37.90
C THR A 342 11.11 -18.73 36.89
N ASN A 343 10.93 -19.12 35.64
CA ASN A 343 11.92 -19.08 34.59
C ASN A 343 11.82 -17.77 33.82
N SER A 344 12.77 -16.85 34.05
CA SER A 344 12.87 -15.58 33.32
C SER A 344 14.15 -15.54 32.51
N ARG A 345 14.06 -15.09 31.24
CA ARG A 345 15.20 -15.05 30.32
C ARG A 345 15.08 -13.91 29.32
N GLN A 346 16.21 -13.44 28.87
CA GLN A 346 16.33 -12.63 27.68
C GLN A 346 16.45 -13.55 26.46
N ILE A 347 15.58 -13.35 25.49
CA ILE A 347 15.48 -14.13 24.24
C ILE A 347 15.77 -13.20 23.09
N THR A 348 16.62 -13.63 22.15
CA THR A 348 16.95 -12.88 20.96
C THR A 348 16.68 -13.71 19.70
N ASN A 349 15.59 -13.41 19.02
CA ASN A 349 15.28 -14.00 17.72
C ASN A 349 15.87 -13.13 16.60
N THR A 350 16.36 -13.76 15.54
CA THR A 350 16.96 -13.04 14.40
C THR A 350 16.40 -13.52 13.09
N ALA A 351 16.32 -12.62 12.11
CA ALA A 351 15.90 -12.99 10.76
C ALA A 351 16.57 -12.11 9.71
N TYR A 352 16.68 -12.66 8.49
CA TYR A 352 17.05 -11.86 7.33
C TYR A 352 16.18 -12.20 6.14
N ASN A 353 16.09 -11.24 5.21
CA ASN A 353 15.46 -11.38 3.91
C ASN A 353 16.32 -10.73 2.84
N LEU A 354 16.50 -11.44 1.72
CA LEU A 354 17.01 -10.91 0.48
C LEU A 354 16.04 -11.30 -0.63
N SER A 355 15.42 -10.30 -1.26
CA SER A 355 14.49 -10.48 -2.39
C SER A 355 15.02 -9.74 -3.60
N VAL A 356 14.88 -10.35 -4.77
CA VAL A 356 15.31 -9.80 -6.06
C VAL A 356 14.15 -9.93 -7.04
N GLY A 357 13.89 -8.87 -7.81
CA GLY A 357 12.95 -8.87 -8.93
C GLY A 357 13.63 -8.39 -10.21
N TYR A 358 13.23 -8.94 -11.35
CA TYR A 358 13.67 -8.49 -12.66
C TYR A 358 12.50 -8.44 -13.64
N VAL A 359 12.22 -7.24 -14.15
CA VAL A 359 11.11 -7.02 -15.09
C VAL A 359 11.54 -7.40 -16.50
N LEU A 360 10.99 -8.51 -17.03
CA LEU A 360 11.36 -9.10 -18.32
C LEU A 360 10.97 -8.21 -19.50
N THR A 361 9.92 -7.44 -19.37
CA THR A 361 9.35 -6.56 -20.40
C THR A 361 10.01 -5.17 -20.46
N GLY A 362 10.94 -4.90 -19.53
CA GLY A 362 11.82 -3.73 -19.57
C GLY A 362 11.22 -2.45 -18.96
N GLU A 363 10.16 -2.54 -18.16
CA GLU A 363 9.73 -1.46 -17.28
C GLU A 363 10.69 -1.28 -16.12
N ASP A 364 10.68 -0.08 -15.54
CA ASP A 364 11.47 0.19 -14.35
C ASP A 364 10.82 -0.47 -13.10
N SER A 365 11.65 -1.19 -12.35
CA SER A 365 11.30 -1.66 -11.01
C SER A 365 11.46 -0.53 -9.99
N SER A 366 10.64 -0.53 -8.94
CA SER A 366 10.76 0.44 -7.85
C SER A 366 10.21 -0.12 -6.53
N TYR A 367 10.57 0.52 -5.41
CA TYR A 367 9.99 0.20 -4.10
C TYR A 367 8.45 0.39 -4.06
N ALA A 368 7.92 1.25 -4.94
CA ALA A 368 6.49 1.46 -5.14
C ALA A 368 5.85 0.48 -6.15
N GLY A 369 6.60 -0.50 -6.65
CA GLY A 369 6.16 -1.52 -7.59
C GLY A 369 6.47 -1.18 -9.06
N VAL A 370 5.94 -2.00 -9.95
CA VAL A 370 6.08 -1.90 -11.41
C VAL A 370 4.81 -1.30 -12.00
N THR A 371 4.98 -0.40 -12.96
CA THR A 371 3.88 0.14 -13.76
C THR A 371 4.05 -0.33 -15.20
N PRO A 372 3.16 -1.15 -15.76
CA PRO A 372 3.28 -1.61 -17.14
C PRO A 372 3.17 -0.43 -18.11
N LYS A 373 4.01 -0.42 -19.14
CA LYS A 373 3.99 0.57 -20.23
C LYS A 373 2.71 0.46 -21.04
N GLU A 374 2.27 -0.77 -21.24
CA GLU A 374 1.03 -1.11 -21.94
C GLU A 374 0.16 -2.00 -21.06
N THR A 375 -1.17 -1.81 -21.12
CA THR A 375 -2.11 -2.66 -20.40
C THR A 375 -2.39 -3.93 -21.19
N PHE A 376 -2.73 -5.00 -20.47
CA PHE A 376 -3.20 -6.25 -21.08
C PHE A 376 -4.44 -6.00 -21.94
N LYS A 377 -4.28 -6.17 -23.23
CA LYS A 377 -5.33 -6.04 -24.23
C LYS A 377 -5.07 -7.00 -25.40
N PRO A 378 -5.56 -8.25 -25.33
CA PRO A 378 -5.31 -9.26 -26.34
C PRO A 378 -5.68 -8.84 -27.76
N SER A 379 -6.74 -8.02 -27.92
CA SER A 379 -7.16 -7.49 -29.24
C SER A 379 -6.16 -6.52 -29.88
N ALA A 380 -5.19 -6.02 -29.09
CA ALA A 380 -4.12 -5.13 -29.55
C ALA A 380 -2.75 -5.79 -29.41
N ASP A 381 -2.70 -7.10 -29.11
CA ASP A 381 -1.49 -7.89 -28.89
C ASP A 381 -0.57 -7.33 -27.78
N THR A 382 -1.18 -6.69 -26.76
CA THR A 382 -0.44 -6.19 -25.59
C THR A 382 -0.72 -7.07 -24.37
N TRP A 383 0.33 -7.40 -23.61
CA TRP A 383 0.30 -8.40 -22.53
C TRP A 383 0.55 -7.81 -21.14
N GLY A 384 0.77 -6.50 -21.02
CA GLY A 384 1.20 -5.88 -19.77
C GLY A 384 2.67 -6.13 -19.48
N ALA A 385 3.06 -6.17 -18.21
CA ALA A 385 4.44 -6.39 -17.81
C ALA A 385 4.62 -7.70 -17.03
N PHE A 386 5.80 -8.32 -17.18
CA PHE A 386 6.17 -9.55 -16.48
C PHE A 386 7.44 -9.32 -15.66
N GLU A 387 7.43 -9.78 -14.41
CA GLU A 387 8.57 -9.72 -13.50
C GLU A 387 8.81 -11.11 -12.91
N VAL A 388 10.04 -11.59 -12.98
CA VAL A 388 10.47 -12.77 -12.23
C VAL A 388 11.05 -12.33 -10.90
N VAL A 389 10.77 -13.09 -9.83
CA VAL A 389 11.21 -12.77 -8.48
C VAL A 389 11.85 -13.97 -7.81
N GLY A 390 12.85 -13.70 -6.97
CA GLY A 390 13.53 -14.69 -6.13
C GLY A 390 13.68 -14.18 -4.71
N ARG A 391 13.65 -15.08 -3.72
CA ARG A 391 13.82 -14.77 -2.30
C ARG A 391 14.64 -15.84 -1.61
N VAL A 392 15.50 -15.39 -0.70
CA VAL A 392 16.02 -16.19 0.40
C VAL A 392 15.76 -15.46 1.70
N ALA A 393 15.18 -16.15 2.67
CA ALA A 393 14.93 -15.59 3.99
C ALA A 393 15.16 -16.67 5.05
N GLN A 394 15.61 -16.27 6.23
CA GLN A 394 15.79 -17.18 7.37
C GLN A 394 15.31 -16.48 8.64
N LEU A 395 14.74 -17.28 9.54
CA LEU A 395 14.42 -16.86 10.91
C LEU A 395 14.98 -17.91 11.87
N ASP A 396 15.79 -17.45 12.81
CA ASP A 396 16.36 -18.23 13.89
C ASP A 396 15.68 -17.83 15.21
N VAL A 397 15.14 -18.83 15.90
CA VAL A 397 14.54 -18.68 17.24
C VAL A 397 15.65 -19.02 18.25
N ASP A 398 15.78 -18.19 19.29
CA ASP A 398 16.72 -18.42 20.38
C ASP A 398 16.44 -19.75 21.08
N ASN A 399 17.41 -20.67 21.06
CA ASN A 399 17.27 -22.00 21.65
C ASN A 399 16.98 -21.99 23.16
N ASN A 400 17.26 -20.88 23.82
CA ASN A 400 16.94 -20.72 25.25
C ASN A 400 15.44 -20.78 25.55
N VAL A 401 14.57 -20.53 24.55
CA VAL A 401 13.10 -20.66 24.73
C VAL A 401 12.67 -22.08 25.09
N PHE A 402 13.45 -23.09 24.69
CA PHE A 402 13.15 -24.52 24.85
C PHE A 402 13.82 -25.14 26.09
N THR A 403 14.59 -24.39 26.85
CA THR A 403 15.42 -24.94 27.94
C THR A 403 14.83 -24.66 29.32
N GLY A 404 15.23 -25.47 30.32
CA GLY A 404 14.80 -25.33 31.72
C GLY A 404 13.53 -26.09 32.06
N GLY A 405 13.21 -26.18 33.38
CA GLY A 405 12.06 -26.97 33.86
C GLY A 405 10.68 -26.43 33.46
N THR A 406 10.61 -25.13 33.12
CA THR A 406 9.41 -24.49 32.57
C THR A 406 9.84 -23.73 31.31
N ALA A 407 9.91 -24.46 30.18
CA ALA A 407 10.32 -23.89 28.89
C ALA A 407 9.32 -22.82 28.42
N LEU A 408 9.78 -21.79 27.73
CA LEU A 408 8.97 -20.70 27.20
C LEU A 408 8.18 -21.13 25.94
N ALA A 409 8.67 -22.16 25.25
CA ALA A 409 8.04 -22.77 24.09
C ALA A 409 8.23 -24.30 24.13
N ASN A 410 7.36 -25.05 23.47
CA ASN A 410 7.42 -26.51 23.42
C ASN A 410 8.30 -26.97 22.23
N SER A 411 9.42 -27.61 22.50
CA SER A 411 10.31 -28.11 21.45
C SER A 411 9.73 -29.25 20.61
N ALA A 412 8.69 -29.94 21.12
CA ALA A 412 8.02 -30.99 20.35
C ALA A 412 7.06 -30.50 19.29
N THR A 413 6.74 -29.21 19.25
CA THR A 413 5.76 -28.62 18.31
C THR A 413 6.30 -27.39 17.55
N ASN A 414 7.50 -26.93 17.86
CA ASN A 414 8.07 -25.70 17.33
C ASN A 414 9.41 -25.93 16.64
N ALA A 415 9.62 -25.29 15.52
CA ALA A 415 10.92 -25.20 14.87
C ALA A 415 11.85 -24.21 15.58
N THR A 416 13.15 -24.49 15.55
CA THR A 416 14.19 -23.57 16.05
C THR A 416 14.67 -22.61 14.97
N LYS A 417 14.54 -23.03 13.69
CA LYS A 417 14.93 -22.22 12.54
C LYS A 417 14.08 -22.58 11.33
N VAL A 418 13.82 -21.59 10.51
CA VAL A 418 13.19 -21.76 9.20
C VAL A 418 14.03 -21.06 8.15
N THR A 419 14.34 -21.79 7.05
CA THR A 419 14.95 -21.23 5.85
C THR A 419 13.94 -21.29 4.72
N ALA A 420 13.55 -20.14 4.18
CA ALA A 420 12.61 -20.00 3.08
C ALA A 420 13.32 -19.66 1.77
N LEU A 421 13.08 -20.46 0.74
CA LEU A 421 13.53 -20.23 -0.63
C LEU A 421 12.30 -20.04 -1.51
N GLY A 422 12.18 -18.88 -2.16
CA GLY A 422 11.04 -18.53 -3.00
C GLY A 422 11.44 -18.18 -4.42
N ALA A 423 10.60 -18.56 -5.39
CA ALA A 423 10.65 -18.10 -6.76
C ALA A 423 9.23 -17.79 -7.24
N GLY A 424 9.08 -16.78 -8.11
CA GLY A 424 7.75 -16.39 -8.57
C GLY A 424 7.76 -15.62 -9.88
N LEU A 425 6.56 -15.46 -10.41
CA LEU A 425 6.24 -14.67 -11.60
C LEU A 425 5.10 -13.71 -11.26
N ASN A 426 5.33 -12.43 -11.49
CA ASN A 426 4.34 -11.38 -11.38
C ASN A 426 3.91 -10.94 -12.78
N TRP A 427 2.63 -10.94 -13.03
CA TRP A 427 2.03 -10.44 -14.26
C TRP A 427 1.19 -9.22 -13.97
N TYR A 428 1.66 -8.06 -14.38
CA TYR A 428 1.00 -6.76 -14.26
C TYR A 428 0.12 -6.53 -15.50
N LEU A 429 -1.17 -6.86 -15.40
CA LEU A 429 -2.11 -6.68 -16.49
C LEU A 429 -2.41 -5.17 -16.72
N SER A 430 -2.41 -4.40 -15.64
CA SER A 430 -2.56 -2.95 -15.66
C SER A 430 -1.97 -2.36 -14.38
N LYS A 431 -2.04 -1.04 -14.19
CA LYS A 431 -1.72 -0.41 -12.90
C LYS A 431 -2.58 -0.91 -11.74
N ALA A 432 -3.81 -1.33 -12.05
CA ALA A 432 -4.81 -1.74 -11.07
C ALA A 432 -4.90 -3.26 -10.89
N VAL A 433 -4.48 -4.05 -11.86
CA VAL A 433 -4.71 -5.51 -11.89
C VAL A 433 -3.41 -6.26 -12.03
N ARG A 434 -3.19 -7.21 -11.13
CA ARG A 434 -1.98 -8.05 -11.08
C ARG A 434 -2.36 -9.51 -10.81
N ALA A 435 -1.66 -10.44 -11.43
CA ALA A 435 -1.65 -11.85 -11.07
C ALA A 435 -0.25 -12.26 -10.62
N ASN A 436 -0.15 -13.03 -9.54
CA ASN A 436 1.11 -13.50 -8.98
C ASN A 436 1.09 -15.02 -8.88
N PHE A 437 2.23 -15.63 -9.10
CA PHE A 437 2.45 -17.07 -9.03
C PHE A 437 3.76 -17.32 -8.28
N ASP A 438 3.69 -17.90 -7.09
CA ASP A 438 4.85 -18.13 -6.22
C ASP A 438 4.97 -19.59 -5.86
N VAL A 439 6.20 -20.09 -5.82
CA VAL A 439 6.57 -21.34 -5.17
C VAL A 439 7.56 -21.01 -4.06
N THR A 440 7.26 -21.47 -2.85
CA THR A 440 8.13 -21.27 -1.69
C THR A 440 8.36 -22.60 -0.98
N GLN A 441 9.63 -22.92 -0.72
CA GLN A 441 10.07 -24.02 0.13
C GLN A 441 10.54 -23.47 1.46
N ASN A 442 9.93 -23.95 2.54
CA ASN A 442 10.32 -23.65 3.92
C ASN A 442 10.92 -24.91 4.55
N GLN A 443 12.20 -24.84 4.92
CA GLN A 443 12.94 -25.92 5.58
C GLN A 443 13.00 -25.62 7.07
N PHE A 444 12.63 -26.63 7.89
CA PHE A 444 12.55 -26.51 9.33
C PHE A 444 13.68 -27.25 10.03
N ASP A 445 14.37 -26.58 10.97
CA ASP A 445 15.25 -27.20 11.93
C ASP A 445 14.56 -27.28 13.29
N PHE A 446 14.81 -28.35 14.05
CA PHE A 446 14.21 -28.62 15.35
C PHE A 446 15.26 -28.87 16.44
N GLN A 447 14.90 -28.60 17.68
CA GLN A 447 15.74 -28.95 18.82
C GLN A 447 15.51 -30.44 19.18
N GLY A 448 16.40 -31.32 18.71
CA GLY A 448 16.28 -32.76 18.94
C GLY A 448 15.60 -33.50 17.80
N ALA A 449 14.87 -34.58 18.14
CA ALA A 449 14.15 -35.36 17.14
C ALA A 449 12.98 -34.54 16.55
N ARG A 450 12.76 -34.74 15.26
CA ARG A 450 11.61 -34.13 14.54
C ARG A 450 10.30 -34.52 15.25
N PRO A 451 9.34 -33.60 15.40
CA PRO A 451 8.05 -33.90 16.02
C PRO A 451 7.36 -35.07 15.28
N SER A 452 6.99 -36.12 16.01
CA SER A 452 6.31 -37.29 15.46
C SER A 452 4.80 -37.10 15.28
N THR A 453 4.26 -36.10 15.96
CA THR A 453 2.82 -35.75 15.91
C THR A 453 2.71 -34.22 15.99
N GLY A 454 2.12 -33.62 14.99
CA GLY A 454 1.91 -32.16 14.99
C GLY A 454 1.91 -31.56 13.61
N VAL A 455 1.75 -30.27 13.56
CA VAL A 455 1.54 -29.46 12.35
C VAL A 455 2.81 -29.38 11.49
N LEU A 456 4.00 -29.64 12.05
CA LEU A 456 5.30 -29.50 11.39
C LEU A 456 6.05 -30.84 11.34
N SER A 457 5.61 -31.77 10.52
CA SER A 457 6.33 -33.06 10.38
C SER A 457 7.47 -33.00 9.36
N ASP A 458 7.34 -32.21 8.31
CA ASP A 458 8.28 -32.10 7.20
C ASP A 458 8.44 -30.63 6.74
N ASP A 459 9.34 -30.43 5.76
CA ASP A 459 9.48 -29.15 5.08
C ASP A 459 8.18 -28.79 4.38
N GLU A 460 7.86 -27.52 4.29
CA GLU A 460 6.70 -27.01 3.58
C GLU A 460 7.10 -26.60 2.15
N LEU A 461 6.45 -27.17 1.15
CA LEU A 461 6.50 -26.70 -0.23
C LEU A 461 5.12 -26.22 -0.62
N VAL A 462 4.97 -24.92 -0.84
CA VAL A 462 3.69 -24.30 -1.18
C VAL A 462 3.76 -23.59 -2.52
N PHE A 463 2.78 -23.88 -3.39
CA PHE A 463 2.48 -23.09 -4.57
C PHE A 463 1.31 -22.17 -4.24
N SER A 464 1.49 -20.86 -4.40
CA SER A 464 0.45 -19.88 -4.17
C SER A 464 0.24 -19.00 -5.38
N THR A 465 -1.01 -18.71 -5.67
CA THR A 465 -1.39 -17.76 -6.71
C THR A 465 -2.29 -16.69 -6.12
N ARG A 466 -2.17 -15.47 -6.60
CA ARG A 466 -2.99 -14.34 -6.21
C ARG A 466 -3.50 -13.61 -7.42
N PHE A 467 -4.80 -13.31 -7.42
CA PHE A 467 -5.36 -12.30 -8.31
C PHE A 467 -5.70 -11.06 -7.50
N GLN A 468 -5.16 -9.92 -7.94
CA GLN A 468 -5.26 -8.67 -7.20
C GLN A 468 -5.89 -7.57 -8.06
N VAL A 469 -6.80 -6.81 -7.44
CA VAL A 469 -7.29 -5.54 -7.97
C VAL A 469 -7.01 -4.45 -6.93
N SER A 470 -6.33 -3.37 -7.34
CA SER A 470 -6.03 -2.22 -6.48
C SER A 470 -6.25 -0.93 -7.26
N PHE A 471 -7.13 -0.08 -6.81
CA PHE A 471 -7.42 1.21 -7.45
C PHE A 471 -7.62 2.33 -6.46
#